data_00f524f14942af10838c22346f16278b
#
_entry.id   00f524f14942af10838c22346f16278b
#
_cell.length_a   1.000
_cell.length_b   1.000
_cell.length_c   1.000
_cell.angle_alpha   90.00
_cell.angle_beta   90.00
_cell.angle_gamma   90.00
#
_symmetry.space_group_name_H-M   'P 1'
#
loop_
_entity.id
_entity.type
_entity.pdbx_description
1 polymer ?
#
loop_
_entity_poly.entity_id
_entity_poly.type
_entity_poly.pdbx_seq_one_letter_code
_entity_poly.pdbx_strand_id
1 'polypeptide(L)'
;MKEGLVSVIIPTYGGGDYLKRCVDSVLAQTYASVEAIVCDDNGIGTENQLRTAEVMAEYANYPRVKYVCHEHNINGSAARNTAFRHSEGEYIALLDDDDEFLPNNIEDHIKVLSTLPGDYALTYCSGRDVYHDGNDVKVMRKTFTGQDLYAILMHQVVISSTSLVIRRSCWEELGGFDESFRRHQDWEFTARVMAHYKVKSLAHIGYVRYRYQRNSASDPVKRIAFMDHYLEKMMPYIQTLPSPQQRDIVVSNKLKVCITYIKRHEYIKCIQHYIKVHPGKRGLYFWRDFITSKLKKRK
;
A
#
# COMPACT_ATOMS: atom_id res chain seq x y z
N MET A 1 -8.76 20.73 10.28
CA MET A 1 -8.08 19.63 11.00
C MET A 1 -8.61 19.59 12.42
N LYS A 2 -9.01 18.40 12.90
CA LYS A 2 -9.48 18.16 14.28
C LYS A 2 -8.42 17.36 15.02
N GLU A 3 -7.94 17.88 16.13
CA GLU A 3 -6.90 17.25 16.97
C GLU A 3 -7.36 15.89 17.49
N GLY A 4 -6.47 14.91 17.50
CA GLY A 4 -6.75 13.54 17.92
C GLY A 4 -7.70 12.75 17.01
N LEU A 5 -8.33 13.36 15.99
CA LEU A 5 -9.21 12.64 15.07
C LEU A 5 -8.35 11.83 14.05
N VAL A 6 -8.75 10.59 13.82
CA VAL A 6 -8.18 9.73 12.76
C VAL A 6 -9.19 9.62 11.64
N SER A 7 -8.81 10.01 10.42
CA SER A 7 -9.61 9.79 9.22
C SER A 7 -9.14 8.52 8.53
N VAL A 8 -10.02 7.53 8.43
CA VAL A 8 -9.76 6.29 7.69
C VAL A 8 -10.22 6.48 6.25
N ILE A 9 -9.27 6.45 5.32
CA ILE A 9 -9.50 6.63 3.89
C ILE A 9 -9.70 5.26 3.23
N ILE A 10 -10.87 5.08 2.59
CA ILE A 10 -11.31 3.83 1.99
C ILE A 10 -11.64 4.07 0.51
N PRO A 11 -10.71 3.80 -0.43
CA PRO A 11 -11.04 3.78 -1.85
C PRO A 11 -11.81 2.52 -2.19
N THR A 12 -12.88 2.61 -2.98
CA THR A 12 -13.63 1.43 -3.45
C THR A 12 -13.81 1.42 -4.96
N TYR A 13 -13.72 0.23 -5.56
CA TYR A 13 -13.93 -0.02 -6.97
C TYR A 13 -14.35 -1.48 -7.20
N GLY A 14 -15.39 -1.72 -8.00
CA GLY A 14 -15.85 -3.06 -8.39
C GLY A 14 -17.07 -3.57 -7.62
N GLY A 15 -17.78 -2.65 -6.93
CA GLY A 15 -19.03 -2.94 -6.23
C GLY A 15 -18.86 -3.46 -4.80
N GLY A 16 -19.64 -2.98 -3.90
CA GLY A 16 -19.50 -2.95 -2.45
C GLY A 16 -19.61 -4.26 -1.66
N ASP A 17 -19.39 -5.44 -2.24
CA ASP A 17 -19.61 -6.74 -1.58
C ASP A 17 -18.87 -6.90 -0.23
N TYR A 18 -17.70 -6.24 -0.08
CA TYR A 18 -16.89 -6.31 1.13
C TYR A 18 -16.88 -5.00 1.92
N LEU A 19 -17.38 -3.91 1.31
CA LEU A 19 -17.31 -2.57 1.85
C LEU A 19 -18.02 -2.44 3.20
N LYS A 20 -19.15 -3.13 3.38
CA LYS A 20 -19.86 -3.13 4.66
C LYS A 20 -18.96 -3.60 5.81
N ARG A 21 -18.30 -4.75 5.66
CA ARG A 21 -17.36 -5.27 6.66
C ARG A 21 -16.21 -4.29 6.93
N CYS A 22 -15.68 -3.70 5.87
CA CYS A 22 -14.62 -2.71 5.95
C CYS A 22 -15.05 -1.50 6.79
N VAL A 23 -16.18 -0.86 6.48
CA VAL A 23 -16.71 0.31 7.22
C VAL A 23 -17.08 -0.06 8.65
N ASP A 24 -17.76 -1.20 8.88
CA ASP A 24 -18.10 -1.70 10.20
C ASP A 24 -16.86 -1.88 11.07
N SER A 25 -15.74 -2.34 10.52
CA SER A 25 -14.48 -2.51 11.25
C SER A 25 -13.87 -1.18 11.71
N VAL A 26 -14.11 -0.10 10.98
CA VAL A 26 -13.72 1.27 11.39
C VAL A 26 -14.61 1.78 12.52
N LEU A 27 -15.91 1.56 12.40
CA LEU A 27 -16.87 1.99 13.43
C LEU A 27 -16.71 1.21 14.76
N ALA A 28 -16.19 -0.02 14.69
CA ALA A 28 -15.92 -0.90 15.82
C ALA A 28 -14.54 -0.66 16.51
N GLN A 29 -13.77 0.34 16.08
CA GLN A 29 -12.48 0.63 16.70
C GLN A 29 -12.63 1.06 18.16
N THR A 30 -11.73 0.61 19.04
CA THR A 30 -11.68 1.03 20.46
C THR A 30 -11.32 2.50 20.60
N TYR A 31 -10.61 3.08 19.65
CA TYR A 31 -10.34 4.50 19.57
C TYR A 31 -11.57 5.27 19.08
N ALA A 32 -12.24 6.01 19.97
CA ALA A 32 -13.53 6.63 19.67
C ALA A 32 -13.48 7.78 18.66
N SER A 33 -12.34 8.50 18.55
CA SER A 33 -12.18 9.67 17.68
C SER A 33 -11.75 9.23 16.27
N VAL A 34 -12.66 8.58 15.52
CA VAL A 34 -12.42 8.09 14.17
C VAL A 34 -13.58 8.46 13.24
N GLU A 35 -13.25 8.79 11.99
CA GLU A 35 -14.19 8.93 10.88
C GLU A 35 -13.78 8.03 9.70
N ALA A 36 -14.75 7.56 8.92
CA ALA A 36 -14.53 6.81 7.68
C ALA A 36 -14.89 7.67 6.47
N ILE A 37 -13.98 7.79 5.51
CA ILE A 37 -14.22 8.51 4.26
C ILE A 37 -14.11 7.51 3.11
N VAL A 38 -15.26 7.12 2.55
CA VAL A 38 -15.33 6.20 1.41
C VAL A 38 -15.34 7.02 0.12
N CYS A 39 -14.37 6.76 -0.76
CA CYS A 39 -14.35 7.32 -2.11
C CYS A 39 -14.61 6.23 -3.14
N ASP A 40 -15.75 6.33 -3.80
CA ASP A 40 -16.20 5.43 -4.85
C ASP A 40 -15.63 5.86 -6.21
N ASP A 41 -14.77 5.02 -6.77
CA ASP A 41 -14.11 5.24 -8.05
C ASP A 41 -14.76 4.43 -9.19
N ASN A 42 -16.00 3.97 -9.02
CA ASN A 42 -16.71 3.22 -10.06
C ASN A 42 -17.22 4.10 -11.22
N GLY A 43 -17.44 5.38 -10.96
CA GLY A 43 -18.10 6.32 -11.86
C GLY A 43 -19.61 6.36 -11.66
N ILE A 44 -20.15 7.57 -11.54
CA ILE A 44 -21.56 7.84 -11.26
C ILE A 44 -22.47 7.15 -12.30
N GLY A 45 -23.51 6.47 -11.84
CA GLY A 45 -24.52 5.80 -12.66
C GLY A 45 -24.12 4.43 -13.21
N THR A 46 -22.91 3.93 -12.92
CA THR A 46 -22.53 2.55 -13.25
C THR A 46 -23.21 1.55 -12.30
N GLU A 47 -23.41 0.31 -12.74
CA GLU A 47 -23.97 -0.75 -11.90
C GLU A 47 -23.21 -0.95 -10.60
N ASN A 48 -21.88 -0.94 -10.65
CA ASN A 48 -21.05 -1.08 -9.46
C ASN A 48 -21.20 0.13 -8.51
N GLN A 49 -21.33 1.34 -9.05
CA GLN A 49 -21.58 2.53 -8.21
C GLN A 49 -22.93 2.45 -7.53
N LEU A 50 -23.99 2.04 -8.23
CA LEU A 50 -25.32 1.88 -7.63
C LEU A 50 -25.33 0.86 -6.51
N ARG A 51 -24.68 -0.30 -6.70
CA ARG A 51 -24.51 -1.33 -5.66
C ARG A 51 -23.72 -0.79 -4.44
N THR A 52 -22.64 -0.02 -4.70
CA THR A 52 -21.87 0.62 -3.63
C THR A 52 -22.73 1.64 -2.87
N ALA A 53 -23.52 2.44 -3.57
CA ALA A 53 -24.43 3.41 -2.98
C ALA A 53 -25.51 2.76 -2.09
N GLU A 54 -26.04 1.60 -2.48
CA GLU A 54 -26.97 0.82 -1.65
C GLU A 54 -26.33 0.43 -0.31
N VAL A 55 -25.10 -0.09 -0.32
CA VAL A 55 -24.36 -0.41 0.91
C VAL A 55 -24.14 0.86 1.74
N MET A 56 -23.74 1.96 1.11
CA MET A 56 -23.45 3.21 1.82
C MET A 56 -24.71 3.91 2.37
N ALA A 57 -25.90 3.62 1.83
CA ALA A 57 -27.17 4.13 2.36
C ALA A 57 -27.43 3.66 3.80
N GLU A 58 -26.90 2.49 4.21
CA GLU A 58 -26.99 2.02 5.60
C GLU A 58 -26.29 2.98 6.59
N TYR A 59 -25.34 3.74 6.11
CA TYR A 59 -24.53 4.68 6.92
C TYR A 59 -24.96 6.15 6.79
N ALA A 60 -26.05 6.45 6.09
CA ALA A 60 -26.51 7.82 5.85
C ALA A 60 -26.72 8.65 7.13
N ASN A 61 -27.09 7.98 8.23
CA ASN A 61 -27.32 8.61 9.53
C ASN A 61 -26.10 8.56 10.47
N TYR A 62 -24.94 8.10 9.99
CA TYR A 62 -23.71 8.04 10.78
C TYR A 62 -22.85 9.27 10.51
N PRO A 63 -22.79 10.26 11.40
CA PRO A 63 -22.07 11.53 11.13
C PRO A 63 -20.55 11.34 10.95
N ARG A 64 -20.04 10.18 11.35
CA ARG A 64 -18.62 9.79 11.21
C ARG A 64 -18.31 9.06 9.90
N VAL A 65 -19.30 8.86 9.02
CA VAL A 65 -19.11 8.20 7.73
C VAL A 65 -19.44 9.19 6.62
N LYS A 66 -18.49 9.40 5.71
CA LYS A 66 -18.66 10.23 4.52
C LYS A 66 -18.53 9.36 3.28
N TYR A 67 -19.39 9.58 2.30
CA TYR A 67 -19.38 8.89 1.02
C TYR A 67 -19.28 9.92 -0.11
N VAL A 68 -18.26 9.76 -0.96
CA VAL A 68 -18.03 10.64 -2.13
C VAL A 68 -17.80 9.76 -3.36
N CYS A 69 -18.22 10.23 -4.53
CA CYS A 69 -18.12 9.50 -5.80
C CYS A 69 -17.33 10.29 -6.82
N HIS A 70 -16.53 9.61 -7.63
CA HIS A 70 -15.98 10.16 -8.85
C HIS A 70 -17.01 10.10 -10.00
N GLU A 71 -17.01 11.09 -10.87
CA GLU A 71 -17.85 11.08 -12.08
C GLU A 71 -17.53 9.91 -13.01
N HIS A 72 -16.25 9.52 -13.07
CA HIS A 72 -15.75 8.37 -13.83
C HIS A 72 -14.56 7.72 -13.11
N ASN A 73 -14.25 6.47 -13.46
CA ASN A 73 -13.10 5.78 -12.88
C ASN A 73 -11.79 6.51 -13.23
N ILE A 74 -11.04 6.86 -12.21
CA ILE A 74 -9.70 7.46 -12.32
C ILE A 74 -8.65 6.42 -11.95
N ASN A 75 -8.47 6.16 -10.67
CA ASN A 75 -7.68 5.08 -10.06
C ASN A 75 -7.66 5.20 -8.52
N GLY A 76 -7.11 4.18 -7.85
CA GLY A 76 -7.04 4.15 -6.39
C GLY A 76 -6.16 5.23 -5.74
N SER A 77 -5.18 5.82 -6.46
CA SER A 77 -4.40 6.97 -5.95
C SER A 77 -5.28 8.21 -5.88
N ALA A 78 -6.00 8.51 -6.97
CA ALA A 78 -6.94 9.63 -7.03
C ALA A 78 -8.06 9.47 -6.00
N ALA A 79 -8.61 8.25 -5.84
CA ALA A 79 -9.64 7.98 -4.84
C ALA A 79 -9.16 8.26 -3.41
N ARG A 80 -7.93 7.86 -3.06
CA ARG A 80 -7.34 8.18 -1.75
C ARG A 80 -7.12 9.67 -1.57
N ASN A 81 -6.63 10.37 -2.59
CA ASN A 81 -6.45 11.82 -2.54
C ASN A 81 -7.79 12.55 -2.41
N THR A 82 -8.84 12.09 -3.11
CA THR A 82 -10.19 12.65 -2.99
C THR A 82 -10.73 12.43 -1.57
N ALA A 83 -10.64 11.21 -1.03
CA ALA A 83 -11.07 10.94 0.34
C ALA A 83 -10.29 11.80 1.35
N PHE A 84 -8.98 12.00 1.16
CA PHE A 84 -8.18 12.89 1.99
C PHE A 84 -8.71 14.33 1.98
N ARG A 85 -9.08 14.88 0.82
CA ARG A 85 -9.66 16.24 0.72
C ARG A 85 -10.97 16.40 1.51
N HIS A 86 -11.72 15.31 1.71
CA HIS A 86 -12.96 15.30 2.50
C HIS A 86 -12.77 14.93 3.97
N SER A 87 -11.52 14.65 4.39
CA SER A 87 -11.17 14.24 5.73
C SER A 87 -10.79 15.42 6.62
N GLU A 88 -10.99 15.29 7.94
CA GLU A 88 -10.73 16.37 8.91
C GLU A 88 -9.72 15.98 9.99
N GLY A 89 -9.31 14.70 10.07
CA GLY A 89 -8.46 14.17 11.13
C GLY A 89 -7.02 14.69 11.09
N GLU A 90 -6.41 14.73 12.26
CA GLU A 90 -4.96 14.99 12.44
C GLU A 90 -4.11 13.83 11.91
N TYR A 91 -4.66 12.63 11.96
CA TYR A 91 -4.02 11.41 11.47
C TYR A 91 -4.85 10.80 10.34
N ILE A 92 -4.16 10.19 9.39
CA ILE A 92 -4.76 9.51 8.25
C ILE A 92 -4.39 8.03 8.32
N ALA A 93 -5.40 7.17 8.36
CA ALA A 93 -5.25 5.73 8.21
C ALA A 93 -5.73 5.31 6.82
N LEU A 94 -5.14 4.28 6.25
CA LEU A 94 -5.56 3.74 4.95
C LEU A 94 -6.11 2.33 5.13
N LEU A 95 -7.26 2.06 4.52
CA LEU A 95 -7.89 0.75 4.54
C LEU A 95 -8.44 0.43 3.14
N ASP A 96 -8.04 -0.70 2.58
CA ASP A 96 -8.58 -1.16 1.31
C ASP A 96 -9.99 -1.76 1.53
N ASP A 97 -10.92 -1.58 0.58
CA ASP A 97 -12.36 -1.89 0.72
C ASP A 97 -12.67 -3.38 0.94
N ASP A 98 -11.71 -4.27 0.65
CA ASP A 98 -11.82 -5.71 0.87
C ASP A 98 -11.10 -6.22 2.13
N ASP A 99 -10.49 -5.31 2.91
CA ASP A 99 -9.80 -5.60 4.18
C ASP A 99 -10.63 -5.18 5.39
N GLU A 100 -10.15 -5.49 6.60
CA GLU A 100 -10.74 -5.03 7.87
C GLU A 100 -9.66 -4.72 8.90
N PHE A 101 -9.92 -3.71 9.74
CA PHE A 101 -9.11 -3.44 10.92
C PHE A 101 -9.52 -4.34 12.09
N LEU A 102 -8.53 -4.79 12.87
CA LEU A 102 -8.80 -5.39 14.17
C LEU A 102 -9.14 -4.28 15.20
N PRO A 103 -9.92 -4.57 16.26
CA PRO A 103 -10.53 -3.55 17.12
C PRO A 103 -9.56 -2.52 17.71
N ASN A 104 -8.34 -2.91 18.07
CA ASN A 104 -7.37 -2.02 18.73
C ASN A 104 -6.40 -1.35 17.74
N ASN A 105 -6.56 -1.55 16.43
CA ASN A 105 -5.57 -1.12 15.46
C ASN A 105 -5.26 0.38 15.55
N ILE A 106 -6.29 1.22 15.46
CA ILE A 106 -6.11 2.68 15.50
C ILE A 106 -5.56 3.14 16.86
N GLU A 107 -6.06 2.59 17.96
CA GLU A 107 -5.59 2.93 19.31
C GLU A 107 -4.10 2.64 19.47
N ASP A 108 -3.63 1.47 19.03
CA ASP A 108 -2.22 1.09 19.13
C ASP A 108 -1.31 1.98 18.27
N HIS A 109 -1.79 2.40 17.09
CA HIS A 109 -1.07 3.36 16.27
C HIS A 109 -0.96 4.74 16.93
N ILE A 110 -2.07 5.27 17.46
CA ILE A 110 -2.11 6.62 18.06
C ILE A 110 -1.31 6.67 19.35
N LYS A 111 -1.40 5.66 20.21
CA LYS A 111 -0.59 5.55 21.44
C LYS A 111 0.91 5.74 21.17
N VAL A 112 1.40 5.28 20.03
CA VAL A 112 2.81 5.41 19.67
C VAL A 112 3.05 6.68 18.88
N LEU A 113 2.31 6.90 17.78
CA LEU A 113 2.59 8.01 16.85
C LEU A 113 2.48 9.38 17.54
N SER A 114 1.51 9.59 18.44
CA SER A 114 1.35 10.85 19.16
C SER A 114 2.54 11.21 20.05
N THR A 115 3.30 10.22 20.54
CA THR A 115 4.45 10.43 21.42
C THR A 115 5.79 10.55 20.67
N LEU A 116 5.81 10.22 19.38
CA LEU A 116 7.03 10.30 18.58
C LEU A 116 7.31 11.74 18.15
N PRO A 117 8.61 12.11 18.01
CA PRO A 117 9.02 13.39 17.43
C PRO A 117 8.40 13.63 16.04
N GLY A 118 8.29 14.89 15.63
CA GLY A 118 7.66 15.30 14.37
C GLY A 118 8.36 14.78 13.09
N ASP A 119 9.61 14.33 13.20
CA ASP A 119 10.35 13.69 12.10
C ASP A 119 9.94 12.23 11.84
N TYR A 120 9.04 11.68 12.67
CA TYR A 120 8.35 10.41 12.38
C TYR A 120 7.02 10.69 11.66
N ALA A 121 6.95 10.38 10.37
CA ALA A 121 5.73 10.59 9.59
C ALA A 121 4.64 9.61 9.93
N LEU A 122 4.97 8.32 10.10
CA LEU A 122 3.97 7.26 10.23
C LEU A 122 4.42 6.12 11.15
N THR A 123 3.41 5.41 11.63
CA THR A 123 3.54 4.06 12.18
C THR A 123 2.92 3.03 11.23
N TYR A 124 3.42 1.80 11.25
CA TYR A 124 2.82 0.69 10.49
C TYR A 124 2.88 -0.62 11.29
N CYS A 125 1.94 -1.50 11.02
CA CYS A 125 1.78 -2.76 11.74
C CYS A 125 1.85 -3.98 10.81
N SER A 126 1.78 -5.18 11.41
CA SER A 126 1.60 -6.44 10.69
C SER A 126 0.13 -6.72 10.43
N GLY A 127 -0.16 -7.51 9.40
CA GLY A 127 -1.50 -8.00 9.10
C GLY A 127 -1.54 -9.52 9.00
N ARG A 128 -2.74 -10.04 8.86
CA ARG A 128 -3.07 -11.44 8.68
C ARG A 128 -3.71 -11.65 7.31
N ASP A 129 -3.16 -12.54 6.48
CA ASP A 129 -3.79 -12.92 5.21
C ASP A 129 -4.76 -14.07 5.46
N VAL A 130 -6.00 -13.94 4.98
CA VAL A 130 -7.01 -15.01 4.94
C VAL A 130 -7.23 -15.39 3.48
N TYR A 131 -7.07 -16.67 3.15
CA TYR A 131 -7.24 -17.19 1.82
C TYR A 131 -8.63 -17.79 1.63
N HIS A 132 -9.06 -17.91 0.36
CA HIS A 132 -10.38 -18.42 -0.02
C HIS A 132 -10.68 -19.84 0.51
N ASP A 133 -9.65 -20.65 0.75
CA ASP A 133 -9.74 -21.99 1.31
C ASP A 133 -9.87 -22.01 2.84
N GLY A 134 -9.99 -20.83 3.47
CA GLY A 134 -10.07 -20.69 4.93
C GLY A 134 -8.74 -20.79 5.65
N ASN A 135 -7.63 -20.98 4.94
CA ASN A 135 -6.31 -20.99 5.55
C ASN A 135 -5.93 -19.58 6.01
N ASP A 136 -5.66 -19.47 7.31
CA ASP A 136 -5.24 -18.23 7.94
C ASP A 136 -3.72 -18.22 8.11
N VAL A 137 -3.04 -17.40 7.35
CA VAL A 137 -1.58 -17.25 7.41
C VAL A 137 -1.22 -15.93 8.05
N LYS A 138 -0.58 -16.00 9.21
CA LYS A 138 -0.04 -14.84 9.90
C LYS A 138 1.09 -14.21 9.09
N VAL A 139 0.90 -13.01 8.58
CA VAL A 139 1.93 -12.25 7.87
C VAL A 139 2.71 -11.40 8.87
N MET A 140 3.84 -11.92 9.34
CA MET A 140 4.80 -11.13 10.10
C MET A 140 5.65 -10.31 9.12
N ARG A 141 5.47 -9.00 9.10
CA ARG A 141 6.35 -8.11 8.34
C ARG A 141 7.65 -7.91 9.09
N LYS A 142 8.74 -7.74 8.34
CA LYS A 142 10.03 -7.35 8.93
C LYS A 142 9.85 -6.00 9.60
N THR A 143 10.06 -5.94 10.90
CA THR A 143 10.01 -4.70 11.67
C THR A 143 11.18 -3.81 11.31
N PHE A 144 10.91 -2.55 11.01
CA PHE A 144 11.90 -1.53 10.75
C PHE A 144 11.49 -0.23 11.44
N THR A 145 12.43 0.42 12.08
CA THR A 145 12.22 1.74 12.69
C THR A 145 13.37 2.65 12.29
N GLY A 146 13.04 3.85 11.83
CA GLY A 146 14.01 4.85 11.37
C GLY A 146 13.76 5.28 9.94
N GLN A 147 14.81 5.71 9.28
CA GLN A 147 14.82 6.16 7.89
C GLN A 147 15.91 5.40 7.12
N ASP A 148 15.52 4.67 6.10
CA ASP A 148 16.45 3.94 5.23
C ASP A 148 15.88 3.90 3.80
N LEU A 149 16.22 4.93 3.04
CA LEU A 149 15.80 5.07 1.65
C LEU A 149 16.29 3.91 0.77
N TYR A 150 17.49 3.41 1.01
CA TYR A 150 18.01 2.27 0.26
C TYR A 150 17.20 1.01 0.53
N ALA A 151 16.90 0.72 1.79
CA ALA A 151 16.15 -0.48 2.16
C ALA A 151 14.71 -0.49 1.59
N ILE A 152 14.01 0.67 1.57
CA ILE A 152 12.66 0.75 0.99
C ILE A 152 12.70 0.61 -0.53
N LEU A 153 13.63 1.26 -1.22
CA LEU A 153 13.80 1.19 -2.67
C LEU A 153 14.25 -0.20 -3.15
N MET A 154 14.97 -0.94 -2.31
CA MET A 154 15.31 -2.36 -2.53
C MET A 154 14.16 -3.31 -2.16
N HIS A 155 13.06 -2.82 -1.60
CA HIS A 155 11.94 -3.58 -1.03
C HIS A 155 12.37 -4.57 0.07
N GLN A 156 13.39 -4.23 0.83
CA GLN A 156 13.78 -4.94 2.05
C GLN A 156 12.85 -4.59 3.21
N VAL A 157 12.29 -3.37 3.18
CA VAL A 157 11.16 -2.91 3.98
C VAL A 157 9.96 -2.77 3.06
N VAL A 158 8.80 -3.28 3.46
CA VAL A 158 7.55 -3.18 2.70
C VAL A 158 6.47 -2.69 3.65
N ILE A 159 5.89 -1.54 3.33
CA ILE A 159 4.78 -0.93 4.06
C ILE A 159 3.59 -0.91 3.09
N SER A 160 2.52 -1.64 3.40
CA SER A 160 1.30 -1.63 2.58
C SER A 160 0.33 -0.55 3.04
N SER A 161 -0.55 -0.09 2.15
CA SER A 161 -1.58 0.91 2.46
C SER A 161 -2.35 0.57 3.74
N THR A 162 -2.99 -0.57 3.81
CA THR A 162 -3.82 -0.99 4.97
C THR A 162 -3.05 -1.07 6.30
N SER A 163 -1.71 -1.06 6.28
CA SER A 163 -0.91 -1.24 7.50
C SER A 163 -0.53 0.05 8.20
N LEU A 164 -0.78 1.23 7.63
CA LEU A 164 -0.18 2.48 8.10
C LEU A 164 -1.19 3.50 8.64
N VAL A 165 -0.71 4.28 9.61
CA VAL A 165 -1.30 5.54 10.04
C VAL A 165 -0.23 6.62 9.94
N ILE A 166 -0.53 7.73 9.25
CA ILE A 166 0.38 8.84 8.95
C ILE A 166 -0.14 10.15 9.53
N ARG A 167 0.75 11.05 9.93
CA ARG A 167 0.41 12.43 10.28
C ARG A 167 -0.10 13.19 9.05
N ARG A 168 -1.19 13.93 9.21
CA ARG A 168 -1.74 14.78 8.13
C ARG A 168 -0.71 15.75 7.59
N SER A 169 0.06 16.40 8.46
CA SER A 169 1.10 17.35 8.04
C SER A 169 2.10 16.74 7.06
N CYS A 170 2.55 15.51 7.32
CA CYS A 170 3.46 14.81 6.40
C CYS A 170 2.79 14.42 5.09
N TRP A 171 1.51 14.02 5.11
CA TRP A 171 0.73 13.77 3.89
C TRP A 171 0.62 15.02 3.02
N GLU A 172 0.28 16.16 3.64
CA GLU A 172 0.11 17.45 2.94
C GLU A 172 1.44 17.93 2.34
N GLU A 173 2.53 17.86 3.09
CA GLU A 173 3.87 18.23 2.62
C GLU A 173 4.34 17.37 1.44
N LEU A 174 4.03 16.07 1.47
CA LEU A 174 4.35 15.14 0.38
C LEU A 174 3.37 15.23 -0.80
N GLY A 175 2.25 15.94 -0.68
CA GLY A 175 1.25 16.09 -1.74
C GLY A 175 0.38 14.86 -1.99
N GLY A 176 0.29 13.92 -1.03
CA GLY A 176 -0.51 12.71 -1.16
C GLY A 176 0.09 11.67 -2.11
N PHE A 177 -0.77 10.84 -2.70
CA PHE A 177 -0.37 9.82 -3.70
C PHE A 177 -0.14 10.45 -5.08
N ASP A 178 0.88 9.98 -5.80
CA ASP A 178 1.04 10.30 -7.23
C ASP A 178 -0.01 9.55 -8.06
N GLU A 179 -0.96 10.29 -8.64
CA GLU A 179 -2.09 9.74 -9.38
C GLU A 179 -1.71 9.10 -10.72
N SER A 180 -0.46 9.24 -11.17
CA SER A 180 0.05 8.50 -12.32
C SER A 180 0.25 7.00 -12.03
N PHE A 181 0.27 6.60 -10.75
CA PHE A 181 0.38 5.20 -10.34
C PHE A 181 -0.99 4.52 -10.22
N ARG A 182 -1.30 3.62 -11.14
CA ARG A 182 -2.52 2.79 -11.09
C ARG A 182 -2.37 1.53 -10.23
N ARG A 183 -1.13 1.13 -9.90
CA ARG A 183 -0.78 -0.04 -9.07
C ARG A 183 0.49 0.24 -8.28
N HIS A 184 0.64 -0.42 -7.12
CA HIS A 184 1.81 -0.30 -6.25
C HIS A 184 2.12 1.16 -5.85
N GLN A 185 1.07 1.97 -5.75
CA GLN A 185 1.14 3.36 -5.29
C GLN A 185 1.68 3.48 -3.86
N ASP A 186 1.47 2.43 -3.04
CA ASP A 186 2.06 2.30 -1.72
C ASP A 186 3.60 2.24 -1.74
N TRP A 187 4.20 1.65 -2.78
CA TRP A 187 5.66 1.62 -2.93
C TRP A 187 6.24 3.00 -3.18
N GLU A 188 5.60 3.75 -4.07
CA GLU A 188 6.00 5.11 -4.42
C GLU A 188 5.84 6.05 -3.22
N PHE A 189 4.65 6.04 -2.62
CA PHE A 189 4.34 6.91 -1.49
C PHE A 189 5.25 6.65 -0.29
N THR A 190 5.45 5.39 0.11
CA THR A 190 6.30 5.05 1.25
C THR A 190 7.79 5.29 0.98
N ALA A 191 8.24 5.22 -0.27
CA ALA A 191 9.59 5.62 -0.64
C ALA A 191 9.78 7.15 -0.47
N ARG A 192 8.81 7.98 -0.89
CA ARG A 192 8.85 9.43 -0.62
C ARG A 192 8.81 9.74 0.87
N VAL A 193 7.97 9.05 1.64
CA VAL A 193 7.99 9.18 3.10
C VAL A 193 9.39 8.92 3.64
N MET A 194 10.02 7.80 3.28
CA MET A 194 11.35 7.46 3.81
C MET A 194 12.50 8.28 3.21
N ALA A 195 12.27 9.05 2.16
CA ALA A 195 13.23 10.04 1.68
C ALA A 195 13.31 11.26 2.62
N HIS A 196 12.21 11.60 3.30
CA HIS A 196 12.11 12.81 4.13
C HIS A 196 11.95 12.54 5.62
N TYR A 197 11.33 11.40 6.00
CA TYR A 197 10.89 11.13 7.35
C TYR A 197 11.31 9.75 7.84
N LYS A 198 11.26 9.59 9.16
CA LYS A 198 11.35 8.30 9.84
C LYS A 198 10.01 7.61 9.89
N VAL A 199 10.04 6.28 9.99
CA VAL A 199 8.87 5.43 10.21
C VAL A 199 9.06 4.57 11.45
N LYS A 200 7.96 4.13 12.07
CA LYS A 200 8.01 3.24 13.23
C LYS A 200 7.13 2.02 12.99
N SER A 201 7.72 0.82 13.06
CA SER A 201 6.95 -0.42 13.06
C SER A 201 6.38 -0.72 14.43
N LEU A 202 5.15 -1.24 14.44
CA LEU A 202 4.47 -1.76 15.62
C LEU A 202 4.49 -3.29 15.59
N ALA A 203 4.63 -3.92 16.75
CA ALA A 203 4.78 -5.38 16.84
C ALA A 203 3.45 -6.14 16.82
N HIS A 204 2.29 -5.45 16.72
CA HIS A 204 0.97 -6.09 16.74
C HIS A 204 0.47 -6.46 15.34
N ILE A 205 -0.57 -7.29 15.29
CA ILE A 205 -1.36 -7.56 14.09
C ILE A 205 -2.58 -6.64 14.15
N GLY A 206 -2.66 -5.68 13.22
CA GLY A 206 -3.69 -4.63 13.24
C GLY A 206 -4.80 -4.82 12.22
N TYR A 207 -4.64 -5.67 11.21
CA TYR A 207 -5.63 -5.84 10.15
C TYR A 207 -5.68 -7.26 9.61
N VAL A 208 -6.81 -7.60 8.99
CA VAL A 208 -7.02 -8.82 8.20
C VAL A 208 -7.11 -8.44 6.73
N ARG A 209 -6.36 -9.12 5.90
CA ARG A 209 -6.41 -8.96 4.45
C ARG A 209 -6.96 -10.23 3.82
N TYR A 210 -8.03 -10.09 3.05
CA TYR A 210 -8.67 -11.19 2.37
C TYR A 210 -8.08 -11.39 0.98
N ARG A 211 -7.57 -12.59 0.72
CA ARG A 211 -6.94 -12.97 -0.55
C ARG A 211 -7.96 -13.64 -1.48
N TYR A 212 -8.87 -12.83 -2.00
CA TYR A 212 -9.76 -13.29 -3.07
C TYR A 212 -8.99 -13.52 -4.36
N GLN A 213 -9.40 -14.49 -5.19
CA GLN A 213 -8.75 -14.77 -6.48
C GLN A 213 -9.07 -13.67 -7.51
N ARG A 214 -8.74 -12.42 -7.21
CA ARG A 214 -8.95 -11.28 -8.13
C ARG A 214 -7.88 -11.15 -9.21
N ASN A 215 -6.83 -12.01 -9.27
CA ASN A 215 -5.67 -11.71 -10.10
C ASN A 215 -5.23 -12.82 -11.02
N SER A 216 -5.45 -12.59 -12.32
CA SER A 216 -4.64 -13.15 -13.40
C SER A 216 -3.15 -12.83 -13.25
N ALA A 217 -2.28 -13.72 -13.74
CA ALA A 217 -0.84 -13.47 -13.78
C ALA A 217 -0.54 -12.10 -14.43
N SER A 218 0.27 -11.29 -13.77
CA SER A 218 0.60 -9.95 -14.28
C SER A 218 1.30 -10.07 -15.65
N ASP A 219 0.91 -9.20 -16.58
CA ASP A 219 1.53 -9.08 -17.90
C ASP A 219 2.96 -8.55 -17.75
N PRO A 220 3.99 -9.22 -18.31
CA PRO A 220 5.37 -8.75 -18.28
C PRO A 220 5.57 -7.37 -18.89
N VAL A 221 4.86 -7.04 -19.97
CA VAL A 221 4.93 -5.73 -20.63
C VAL A 221 4.44 -4.63 -19.68
N LYS A 222 3.28 -4.84 -19.06
CA LYS A 222 2.75 -3.92 -18.04
C LYS A 222 3.68 -3.80 -16.83
N ARG A 223 4.37 -4.91 -16.48
CA ARG A 223 5.33 -4.90 -15.36
C ARG A 223 6.59 -4.11 -15.71
N ILE A 224 7.10 -4.21 -16.95
CA ILE A 224 8.24 -3.41 -17.43
C ILE A 224 7.86 -1.93 -17.38
N ALA A 225 6.76 -1.55 -18.01
CA ALA A 225 6.29 -0.16 -18.04
C ALA A 225 6.13 0.42 -16.62
N PHE A 226 5.56 -0.36 -15.68
CA PHE A 226 5.47 0.04 -14.29
C PHE A 226 6.85 0.24 -13.64
N MET A 227 7.80 -0.68 -13.85
CA MET A 227 9.14 -0.56 -13.25
C MET A 227 9.92 0.63 -13.81
N ASP A 228 9.80 0.88 -15.11
CA ASP A 228 10.45 2.04 -15.74
C ASP A 228 9.85 3.35 -15.22
N HIS A 229 8.52 3.45 -15.12
CA HIS A 229 7.84 4.61 -14.53
C HIS A 229 8.21 4.81 -13.06
N TYR A 230 8.20 3.73 -12.26
CA TYR A 230 8.61 3.79 -10.85
C TYR A 230 10.04 4.30 -10.68
N LEU A 231 10.98 3.77 -11.47
CA LEU A 231 12.37 4.19 -11.42
C LEU A 231 12.55 5.64 -11.89
N GLU A 232 11.82 6.08 -12.91
CA GLU A 232 11.79 7.47 -13.37
C GLU A 232 11.37 8.42 -12.22
N LYS A 233 10.25 8.13 -11.58
CA LYS A 233 9.74 8.93 -10.46
C LYS A 233 10.64 8.90 -9.22
N MET A 234 11.30 7.78 -8.96
CA MET A 234 12.21 7.64 -7.83
C MET A 234 13.64 8.15 -8.12
N MET A 235 13.97 8.46 -9.38
CA MET A 235 15.33 8.86 -9.76
C MET A 235 15.87 10.05 -8.96
N PRO A 236 15.13 11.13 -8.68
CA PRO A 236 15.62 12.23 -7.86
C PRO A 236 16.09 11.78 -6.46
N TYR A 237 15.39 10.82 -5.86
CA TYR A 237 15.75 10.26 -4.55
C TYR A 237 16.92 9.26 -4.65
N ILE A 238 16.92 8.42 -5.71
CA ILE A 238 18.02 7.46 -5.96
C ILE A 238 19.35 8.19 -6.11
N GLN A 239 19.38 9.32 -6.82
CA GLN A 239 20.60 10.11 -7.07
C GLN A 239 21.22 10.71 -5.80
N THR A 240 20.51 10.80 -4.69
CA THR A 240 21.06 11.23 -3.40
C THR A 240 21.90 10.15 -2.72
N LEU A 241 21.80 8.90 -3.16
CA LEU A 241 22.48 7.75 -2.58
C LEU A 241 23.87 7.54 -3.23
N PRO A 242 24.80 6.80 -2.57
CA PRO A 242 26.07 6.40 -3.18
C PRO A 242 25.90 5.63 -4.50
N SER A 243 26.77 5.86 -5.47
CA SER A 243 26.69 5.25 -6.82
C SER A 243 26.53 3.71 -6.84
N PRO A 244 27.15 2.92 -5.95
CA PRO A 244 26.90 1.48 -5.88
C PRO A 244 25.43 1.16 -5.53
N GLN A 245 24.84 1.87 -4.56
CA GLN A 245 23.46 1.68 -4.14
C GLN A 245 22.47 2.09 -5.26
N GLN A 246 22.75 3.19 -5.97
CA GLN A 246 21.96 3.60 -7.14
C GLN A 246 21.86 2.47 -8.17
N ARG A 247 23.01 1.85 -8.54
CA ARG A 247 23.05 0.72 -9.48
C ARG A 247 22.29 -0.50 -8.97
N ASP A 248 22.47 -0.84 -7.70
CA ASP A 248 21.79 -1.99 -7.09
C ASP A 248 20.27 -1.82 -7.12
N ILE A 249 19.75 -0.61 -6.81
CA ILE A 249 18.32 -0.29 -6.86
C ILE A 249 17.78 -0.46 -8.29
N VAL A 250 18.43 0.16 -9.28
CA VAL A 250 17.97 0.12 -10.68
C VAL A 250 17.96 -1.32 -11.20
N VAL A 251 19.04 -2.06 -11.00
CA VAL A 251 19.16 -3.45 -11.44
C VAL A 251 18.16 -4.34 -10.73
N SER A 252 18.06 -4.27 -9.41
CA SER A 252 17.14 -5.09 -8.61
C SER A 252 15.69 -4.87 -9.03
N ASN A 253 15.26 -3.61 -9.22
CA ASN A 253 13.89 -3.31 -9.62
C ASN A 253 13.58 -3.83 -11.04
N LYS A 254 14.46 -3.62 -12.01
CA LYS A 254 14.29 -4.14 -13.38
C LYS A 254 14.27 -5.67 -13.41
N LEU A 255 15.07 -6.35 -12.59
CA LEU A 255 15.09 -7.81 -12.50
C LEU A 255 13.80 -8.42 -11.90
N LYS A 256 12.97 -7.65 -11.18
CA LYS A 256 11.67 -8.15 -10.71
C LYS A 256 10.73 -8.58 -11.83
N VAL A 257 10.91 -8.07 -13.03
CA VAL A 257 10.19 -8.53 -14.24
C VAL A 257 10.47 -10.00 -14.55
N CYS A 258 11.67 -10.49 -14.26
CA CYS A 258 12.03 -11.90 -14.43
C CYS A 258 11.08 -12.84 -13.66
N ILE A 259 10.61 -12.44 -12.47
CA ILE A 259 9.65 -13.21 -11.67
C ILE A 259 8.34 -13.41 -12.46
N THR A 260 7.89 -12.40 -13.20
CA THR A 260 6.68 -12.46 -14.01
C THR A 260 6.86 -13.43 -15.19
N TYR A 261 7.98 -13.37 -15.89
CA TYR A 261 8.30 -14.33 -16.95
C TYR A 261 8.36 -15.77 -16.44
N ILE A 262 8.99 -16.01 -15.27
CA ILE A 262 9.06 -17.34 -14.65
C ILE A 262 7.66 -17.88 -14.30
N LYS A 263 6.78 -17.06 -13.73
CA LYS A 263 5.41 -17.46 -13.40
C LYS A 263 4.58 -17.83 -14.62
N ARG A 264 4.93 -17.32 -15.79
CA ARG A 264 4.29 -17.60 -17.09
C ARG A 264 4.99 -18.69 -17.86
N HIS A 265 6.04 -19.32 -17.31
CA HIS A 265 6.89 -20.31 -17.98
C HIS A 265 7.60 -19.78 -19.25
N GLU A 266 7.76 -18.46 -19.36
CA GLU A 266 8.42 -17.78 -20.50
C GLU A 266 9.95 -17.65 -20.24
N TYR A 267 10.64 -18.74 -20.06
CA TYR A 267 12.03 -18.78 -19.59
C TYR A 267 13.02 -18.10 -20.54
N ILE A 268 12.82 -18.23 -21.86
CA ILE A 268 13.70 -17.59 -22.87
C ILE A 268 13.62 -16.07 -22.74
N LYS A 269 12.40 -15.51 -22.64
CA LYS A 269 12.21 -14.06 -22.45
C LYS A 269 12.77 -13.59 -21.11
N CYS A 270 12.69 -14.42 -20.07
CA CYS A 270 13.32 -14.14 -18.79
C CYS A 270 14.83 -13.99 -18.91
N ILE A 271 15.50 -14.92 -19.62
CA ILE A 271 16.95 -14.88 -19.86
C ILE A 271 17.33 -13.66 -20.69
N GLN A 272 16.61 -13.38 -21.78
CA GLN A 272 16.85 -12.20 -22.62
C GLN A 272 16.72 -10.89 -21.82
N HIS A 273 15.66 -10.76 -21.01
CA HIS A 273 15.48 -9.59 -20.13
C HIS A 273 16.59 -9.47 -19.10
N TYR A 274 16.98 -10.59 -18.50
CA TYR A 274 18.06 -10.64 -17.51
C TYR A 274 19.39 -10.16 -18.10
N ILE A 275 19.80 -10.67 -19.26
CA ILE A 275 21.05 -10.27 -19.95
C ILE A 275 21.02 -8.78 -20.29
N LYS A 276 19.86 -8.27 -20.78
CA LYS A 276 19.69 -6.85 -21.12
C LYS A 276 19.86 -5.93 -19.90
N VAL A 277 19.33 -6.33 -18.74
CA VAL A 277 19.36 -5.52 -17.52
C VAL A 277 20.70 -5.64 -16.79
N HIS A 278 21.33 -6.79 -16.86
CA HIS A 278 22.54 -7.10 -16.10
C HIS A 278 23.69 -7.63 -16.96
N PRO A 279 24.49 -6.76 -17.58
CA PRO A 279 25.61 -7.18 -18.43
C PRO A 279 26.85 -7.69 -17.66
N GLY A 280 26.75 -8.15 -16.41
CA GLY A 280 27.90 -8.56 -15.59
C GLY A 280 27.61 -9.60 -14.50
N LYS A 281 28.69 -10.06 -13.80
CA LYS A 281 28.65 -11.17 -12.81
C LYS A 281 27.72 -10.94 -11.59
N ARG A 282 27.27 -9.72 -11.31
CA ARG A 282 26.43 -9.39 -10.11
C ARG A 282 25.00 -9.95 -10.15
N GLY A 283 24.50 -10.31 -11.32
CA GLY A 283 23.20 -10.97 -11.44
C GLY A 283 23.10 -12.34 -10.81
N LEU A 284 24.22 -13.00 -10.56
CA LEU A 284 24.24 -14.27 -9.82
C LEU A 284 23.68 -14.15 -8.39
N TYR A 285 23.83 -12.98 -7.73
CA TYR A 285 23.29 -12.74 -6.40
C TYR A 285 21.76 -12.68 -6.38
N PHE A 286 21.13 -12.06 -7.38
CA PHE A 286 19.67 -12.06 -7.52
C PHE A 286 19.12 -13.49 -7.62
N TRP A 287 19.73 -14.34 -8.47
CA TRP A 287 19.32 -15.72 -8.64
C TRP A 287 19.54 -16.55 -7.37
N ARG A 288 20.65 -16.36 -6.70
CA ARG A 288 20.91 -16.98 -5.40
C ARG A 288 19.84 -16.63 -4.36
N ASP A 289 19.52 -15.35 -4.22
CA ASP A 289 18.56 -14.85 -3.24
C ASP A 289 17.13 -15.25 -3.63
N PHE A 290 16.81 -15.27 -4.91
CA PHE A 290 15.53 -15.77 -5.43
C PHE A 290 15.36 -17.26 -5.17
N ILE A 291 16.34 -18.09 -5.47
CA ILE A 291 16.34 -19.56 -5.28
C ILE A 291 16.27 -19.86 -3.77
N THR A 292 17.08 -19.20 -2.95
CA THR A 292 17.04 -19.40 -1.48
C THR A 292 15.71 -18.98 -0.85
N SER A 293 15.08 -17.92 -1.34
CA SER A 293 13.75 -17.50 -0.87
C SER A 293 12.65 -18.51 -1.22
N LYS A 294 12.76 -19.18 -2.37
CA LYS A 294 11.83 -20.23 -2.80
C LYS A 294 12.02 -21.54 -2.08
N LEU A 295 13.27 -21.91 -1.78
CA LEU A 295 13.58 -23.13 -1.02
C LEU A 295 13.16 -23.01 0.45
N LYS A 296 13.26 -21.83 1.06
CA LYS A 296 12.78 -21.56 2.43
C LYS A 296 11.25 -21.58 2.56
N LYS A 297 10.49 -21.37 1.46
CA LYS A 297 9.01 -21.44 1.47
C LYS A 297 8.47 -22.86 1.28
N ARG A 298 9.31 -23.86 1.04
CA ARG A 298 8.93 -25.27 0.89
C ARG A 298 9.22 -26.11 2.15
N LYS A 299 9.74 -25.53 3.21
CA LYS A 299 9.81 -26.07 4.57
C LYS A 299 8.88 -25.28 5.49
#